data_48a1f93fcb461042cdc35549af0d6c09
#
_entry.id   48a1f93fcb461042cdc35549af0d6c09
#
_cell.length_a   1.000
_cell.length_b   1.000
_cell.length_c   1.000
_cell.angle_alpha   90.00
_cell.angle_beta   90.00
_cell.angle_gamma   90.00
#
_symmetry.space_group_name_H-M   'P 1'
#
loop_
_entity.id
_entity.type
_entity.pdbx_description
1 polymer ?
#
loop_
_entity_poly.entity_id
_entity_poly.type
_entity_poly.pdbx_seq_one_letter_code
_entity_poly.pdbx_strand_id
1 'polypeptide(L)'
;MELIIENSYQNHEVFQFAEKELKDYWKKMQEKSDALQLPGSYRLRLELAAGGESCHETEQSAMAPDGYVIDTGEQGGVIAGNNPCSVLIGVYAWLQSAGCHFLRPGRKYEIIEPLSGLEALSMTEKKTASLRHRGVCIEGADSLENILDFIDWLPKMGYNSFFLQFKLPYTFMARWYHHENNPLLPEEAFD
;
A
#
# COMPACT_ATOMS: atom_id res chain seq x y z
N MET A 1 0.31 -23.22 1.63
CA MET A 1 0.75 -22.55 2.90
C MET A 1 -0.23 -21.45 3.24
N GLU A 2 -0.67 -21.37 4.49
CA GLU A 2 -1.60 -20.32 4.96
C GLU A 2 -0.83 -19.09 5.41
N LEU A 3 -1.30 -17.88 5.04
CA LEU A 3 -0.79 -16.62 5.56
C LEU A 3 -1.61 -16.21 6.78
N ILE A 4 -0.96 -16.11 7.94
CA ILE A 4 -1.54 -15.61 9.18
C ILE A 4 -1.01 -14.20 9.42
N ILE A 5 -1.91 -13.22 9.50
CA ILE A 5 -1.53 -11.82 9.76
C ILE A 5 -1.98 -11.46 11.18
N GLU A 6 -1.01 -11.06 12.01
CA GLU A 6 -1.24 -10.52 13.34
C GLU A 6 -1.25 -8.99 13.25
N ASN A 7 -2.40 -8.39 13.46
CA ASN A 7 -2.61 -6.96 13.38
C ASN A 7 -3.23 -6.44 14.69
N SER A 8 -2.46 -5.72 15.49
CA SER A 8 -2.92 -5.13 16.76
C SER A 8 -3.78 -3.88 16.56
N TYR A 9 -3.86 -3.34 15.34
CA TYR A 9 -4.57 -2.10 14.99
C TYR A 9 -5.78 -2.39 14.09
N GLN A 10 -6.59 -3.40 14.45
CA GLN A 10 -7.70 -3.92 13.64
C GLN A 10 -8.75 -2.88 13.25
N ASN A 11 -8.90 -1.80 14.02
CA ASN A 11 -9.86 -0.74 13.74
C ASN A 11 -9.27 0.41 12.89
N HIS A 12 -8.00 0.32 12.49
CA HIS A 12 -7.35 1.37 11.71
C HIS A 12 -7.40 1.04 10.21
N GLU A 13 -8.00 1.92 9.41
CA GLU A 13 -8.28 1.69 7.98
C GLU A 13 -7.02 1.33 7.17
N VAL A 14 -5.89 2.00 7.42
CA VAL A 14 -4.63 1.71 6.69
C VAL A 14 -4.10 0.32 7.03
N PHE A 15 -4.22 -0.13 8.28
CA PHE A 15 -3.81 -1.47 8.66
C PHE A 15 -4.74 -2.55 8.07
N GLN A 16 -6.05 -2.29 8.03
CA GLN A 16 -7.01 -3.17 7.35
C GLN A 16 -6.70 -3.27 5.86
N PHE A 17 -6.36 -2.15 5.24
CA PHE A 17 -5.97 -2.12 3.83
C PHE A 17 -4.65 -2.88 3.59
N ALA A 18 -3.64 -2.67 4.42
CA ALA A 18 -2.36 -3.40 4.35
C ALA A 18 -2.56 -4.92 4.49
N GLU A 19 -3.41 -5.34 5.43
CA GLU A 19 -3.77 -6.75 5.61
C GLU A 19 -4.48 -7.34 4.39
N LYS A 20 -5.42 -6.60 3.81
CA LYS A 20 -6.13 -6.99 2.58
C LYS A 20 -5.15 -7.14 1.41
N GLU A 21 -4.28 -6.16 1.19
CA GLU A 21 -3.28 -6.22 0.12
C GLU A 21 -2.34 -7.42 0.29
N LEU A 22 -1.85 -7.67 1.49
CA LEU A 22 -1.03 -8.87 1.77
C LEU A 22 -1.75 -10.15 1.39
N LYS A 23 -3.01 -10.33 1.79
CA LYS A 23 -3.82 -11.51 1.46
C LYS A 23 -4.04 -11.65 -0.03
N ASP A 24 -4.36 -10.55 -0.72
CA ASP A 24 -4.63 -10.54 -2.15
C ASP A 24 -3.38 -10.90 -2.97
N TYR A 25 -2.23 -10.31 -2.66
CA TYR A 25 -0.96 -10.64 -3.36
C TYR A 25 -0.45 -12.03 -3.00
N TRP A 26 -0.56 -12.44 -1.74
CA TRP A 26 -0.22 -13.79 -1.33
C TRP A 26 -0.98 -14.86 -2.10
N LYS A 27 -2.29 -14.67 -2.22
CA LYS A 27 -3.15 -15.55 -3.02
C LYS A 27 -2.71 -15.62 -4.48
N LYS A 28 -2.45 -14.46 -5.10
CA LYS A 28 -1.98 -14.38 -6.49
C LYS A 28 -0.62 -15.09 -6.69
N MET A 29 0.32 -14.95 -5.77
CA MET A 29 1.60 -15.66 -5.81
C MET A 29 1.41 -17.17 -5.69
N GLN A 30 0.52 -17.62 -4.81
CA GLN A 30 0.21 -19.04 -4.64
C GLN A 30 -0.50 -19.65 -5.86
N GLU A 31 -1.46 -18.94 -6.46
CA GLU A 31 -2.17 -19.41 -7.65
C GLU A 31 -1.25 -19.63 -8.85
N LYS A 32 -0.12 -18.93 -8.90
CA LYS A 32 0.90 -19.10 -9.93
C LYS A 32 1.95 -20.17 -9.59
N SER A 33 1.94 -20.68 -8.37
CA SER A 33 2.92 -21.64 -7.86
C SER A 33 2.42 -23.08 -8.03
N ASP A 34 2.17 -23.51 -9.25
CA ASP A 34 1.53 -24.81 -9.59
C ASP A 34 2.20 -26.07 -9.00
N ALA A 35 3.43 -25.97 -8.55
CA ALA A 35 4.20 -27.13 -8.06
C ALA A 35 4.61 -27.02 -6.56
N LEU A 36 4.53 -25.84 -5.96
CA LEU A 36 5.08 -25.63 -4.61
C LEU A 36 3.94 -25.60 -3.57
N GLN A 37 3.45 -26.79 -3.18
CA GLN A 37 2.63 -26.91 -1.98
C GLN A 37 3.55 -26.80 -0.75
N LEU A 38 3.86 -25.57 -0.35
CA LEU A 38 4.58 -25.35 0.92
C LEU A 38 3.64 -25.71 2.08
N PRO A 39 3.98 -26.69 2.92
CA PRO A 39 3.17 -27.03 4.07
C PRO A 39 3.27 -25.96 5.17
N GLY A 40 2.24 -25.87 6.01
CA GLY A 40 2.26 -25.03 7.19
C GLY A 40 1.67 -23.63 6.99
N SER A 41 2.05 -22.74 7.89
CA SER A 41 1.62 -21.34 7.90
C SER A 41 2.81 -20.39 7.91
N TYR A 42 2.66 -19.24 7.27
CA TYR A 42 3.59 -18.12 7.31
C TYR A 42 2.96 -16.99 8.12
N ARG A 43 3.67 -16.50 9.13
CA ARG A 43 3.10 -15.57 10.11
C ARG A 43 3.75 -14.20 9.99
N LEU A 44 2.97 -13.17 9.63
CA LEU A 44 3.41 -11.78 9.59
C LEU A 44 2.71 -10.96 10.66
N ARG A 45 3.49 -10.17 11.39
CA ARG A 45 2.98 -9.20 12.34
C ARG A 45 3.16 -7.79 11.79
N LEU A 46 2.06 -7.02 11.78
CA LEU A 46 2.04 -5.61 11.42
C LEU A 46 1.93 -4.78 12.69
N GLU A 47 2.89 -3.88 12.91
CA GLU A 47 2.92 -3.07 14.14
C GLU A 47 3.47 -1.66 13.93
N LEU A 48 3.21 -0.78 14.87
CA LEU A 48 3.95 0.48 14.98
C LEU A 48 5.25 0.23 15.73
N ALA A 49 6.34 0.81 15.25
CA ALA A 49 7.63 0.73 15.92
C ALA A 49 7.54 1.31 17.34
N ALA A 50 8.26 0.72 18.30
CA ALA A 50 8.29 1.20 19.68
C ALA A 50 8.76 2.66 19.73
N GLY A 51 7.87 3.56 20.18
CA GLY A 51 8.06 5.02 20.12
C GLY A 51 7.24 5.70 19.02
N GLY A 52 6.62 4.93 18.12
CA GLY A 52 5.57 5.39 17.22
C GLY A 52 4.28 5.57 18.02
N GLU A 53 3.83 6.80 18.17
CA GLU A 53 2.66 7.11 18.97
C GLU A 53 1.38 6.53 18.37
N SER A 54 0.53 6.05 19.25
CA SER A 54 -0.90 5.79 19.09
C SER A 54 -1.53 6.77 18.09
N CYS A 55 -2.58 6.32 17.39
CA CYS A 55 -3.41 7.01 16.39
C CYS A 55 -3.93 8.43 16.72
N HIS A 56 -3.44 9.05 17.78
CA HIS A 56 -3.61 10.46 18.06
C HIS A 56 -2.36 11.20 17.56
N GLU A 57 -2.52 11.88 16.44
CA GLU A 57 -1.54 12.77 15.83
C GLU A 57 -1.10 13.82 16.88
N THR A 58 0.06 13.60 17.49
CA THR A 58 0.77 14.75 18.05
C THR A 58 1.45 15.48 16.90
N GLU A 59 1.53 16.79 16.95
CA GLU A 59 2.19 17.61 15.91
C GLU A 59 3.61 17.15 15.60
N GLN A 60 4.30 16.52 16.55
CA GLN A 60 5.65 15.99 16.37
C GLN A 60 5.69 14.68 15.58
N SER A 61 4.71 13.77 15.75
CA SER A 61 4.60 12.55 14.96
C SER A 61 4.25 12.86 13.50
N ALA A 62 3.38 13.84 13.28
CA ALA A 62 3.01 14.31 11.95
C ALA A 62 4.20 14.95 11.18
N MET A 63 5.29 15.30 11.86
CA MET A 63 6.47 15.93 11.25
C MET A 63 7.60 14.96 10.90
N ALA A 64 7.59 13.72 11.40
CA ALA A 64 8.62 12.76 11.10
C ALA A 64 8.48 12.20 9.67
N PRO A 65 9.59 11.98 8.93
CA PRO A 65 9.53 11.27 7.66
C PRO A 65 9.15 9.81 7.88
N ASP A 66 8.53 9.20 6.86
CA ASP A 66 8.19 7.78 6.89
C ASP A 66 9.42 6.90 7.11
N GLY A 67 9.27 5.91 7.96
CA GLY A 67 10.30 4.93 8.22
C GLY A 67 9.71 3.58 8.59
N TYR A 68 10.30 2.51 8.05
CA TYR A 68 9.89 1.15 8.34
C TYR A 68 11.08 0.24 8.65
N VAL A 69 10.77 -0.85 9.33
CA VAL A 69 11.67 -1.97 9.59
C VAL A 69 10.95 -3.24 9.15
N ILE A 70 11.64 -4.06 8.38
CA ILE A 70 11.22 -5.40 8.00
C ILE A 70 12.24 -6.37 8.57
N ASP A 71 11.77 -7.37 9.28
CA ASP A 71 12.59 -8.48 9.77
C ASP A 71 11.78 -9.76 9.65
N THR A 72 12.00 -10.46 8.54
CA THR A 72 11.27 -11.68 8.18
C THR A 72 12.23 -12.80 7.81
N GLY A 73 11.84 -14.00 8.11
CA GLY A 73 12.55 -15.24 7.78
C GLY A 73 11.60 -16.27 7.19
N GLU A 74 12.03 -17.52 7.12
CA GLU A 74 11.27 -18.63 6.50
C GLU A 74 9.94 -18.96 7.20
N GLN A 75 9.77 -18.58 8.46
CA GLN A 75 8.56 -18.90 9.24
C GLN A 75 7.62 -17.69 9.41
N GLY A 76 8.07 -16.51 8.99
CA GLY A 76 7.36 -15.25 9.19
C GLY A 76 8.26 -14.18 9.79
N GLY A 77 7.65 -13.14 10.37
CA GLY A 77 8.39 -12.05 10.98
C GLY A 77 7.53 -10.82 11.23
N VAL A 78 8.16 -9.66 11.21
CA VAL A 78 7.54 -8.39 11.52
C VAL A 78 7.76 -7.34 10.42
N ILE A 79 6.74 -6.56 10.17
CA ILE A 79 6.81 -5.32 9.39
C ILE A 79 6.33 -4.21 10.31
N ALA A 80 7.24 -3.34 10.72
CA ALA A 80 6.97 -2.25 11.64
C ALA A 80 7.20 -0.89 10.97
N GLY A 81 6.35 0.09 11.25
CA GLY A 81 6.49 1.46 10.75
C GLY A 81 6.36 2.49 11.86
N ASN A 82 6.92 3.68 11.67
CA ASN A 82 6.77 4.78 12.62
C ASN A 82 5.37 5.43 12.56
N ASN A 83 4.60 5.14 11.53
CA ASN A 83 3.20 5.52 11.37
C ASN A 83 2.47 4.49 10.48
N PRO A 84 1.14 4.51 10.38
CA PRO A 84 0.39 3.54 9.58
C PRO A 84 0.75 3.55 8.09
N CYS A 85 1.02 4.71 7.50
CA CYS A 85 1.46 4.83 6.10
C CYS A 85 2.80 4.12 5.88
N SER A 86 3.74 4.27 6.83
CA SER A 86 5.04 3.60 6.80
C SER A 86 4.91 2.08 6.87
N VAL A 87 3.94 1.55 7.63
CA VAL A 87 3.65 0.10 7.66
C VAL A 87 3.18 -0.37 6.29
N LEU A 88 2.25 0.35 5.65
CA LEU A 88 1.77 0.02 4.31
C LEU A 88 2.90 0.06 3.27
N ILE A 89 3.77 1.07 3.30
CA ILE A 89 4.95 1.15 2.43
C ILE A 89 5.89 -0.03 2.68
N GLY A 90 6.10 -0.41 3.95
CA GLY A 90 6.88 -1.59 4.33
C GLY A 90 6.29 -2.90 3.80
N VAL A 91 4.96 -3.04 3.84
CA VAL A 91 4.26 -4.18 3.25
C VAL A 91 4.55 -4.28 1.75
N TYR A 92 4.47 -3.17 1.02
CA TYR A 92 4.77 -3.20 -0.41
C TYR A 92 6.25 -3.45 -0.71
N ALA A 93 7.16 -2.94 0.11
CA ALA A 93 8.59 -3.24 -0.01
C ALA A 93 8.85 -4.75 0.18
N TRP A 94 8.21 -5.37 1.17
CA TRP A 94 8.29 -6.81 1.37
C TRP A 94 7.69 -7.61 0.20
N LEU A 95 6.51 -7.20 -0.31
CA LEU A 95 5.90 -7.83 -1.47
C LEU A 95 6.79 -7.72 -2.73
N GLN A 96 7.48 -6.61 -2.92
CA GLN A 96 8.44 -6.45 -4.02
C GLN A 96 9.62 -7.41 -3.87
N SER A 97 10.15 -7.57 -2.68
CA SER A 97 11.21 -8.56 -2.39
C SER A 97 10.71 -9.99 -2.64
N ALA A 98 9.44 -10.26 -2.38
CA ALA A 98 8.82 -11.57 -2.61
C ALA A 98 8.43 -11.86 -4.08
N GLY A 99 8.68 -10.92 -5.01
CA GLY A 99 8.43 -11.12 -6.45
C GLY A 99 7.22 -10.39 -7.01
N CYS A 100 6.70 -9.37 -6.32
CA CYS A 100 5.66 -8.50 -6.86
C CYS A 100 6.26 -7.23 -7.47
N HIS A 101 6.06 -6.99 -8.77
CA HIS A 101 6.63 -5.82 -9.46
C HIS A 101 5.52 -4.87 -9.90
N PHE A 102 5.60 -3.63 -9.45
CA PHE A 102 4.61 -2.57 -9.67
C PHE A 102 5.14 -1.57 -10.70
N LEU A 103 5.14 -1.93 -11.98
CA LEU A 103 5.88 -1.22 -13.03
C LEU A 103 5.38 0.20 -13.32
N ARG A 104 4.06 0.41 -13.26
CA ARG A 104 3.39 1.69 -13.49
C ARG A 104 1.97 1.67 -12.94
N PRO A 105 1.28 2.82 -12.86
CA PRO A 105 -0.11 2.88 -12.42
C PRO A 105 -1.02 1.91 -13.17
N GLY A 106 -1.94 1.29 -12.40
CA GLY A 106 -2.91 0.31 -12.88
C GLY A 106 -2.50 -1.14 -12.63
N ARG A 107 -3.35 -1.87 -11.94
CA ARG A 107 -3.12 -3.27 -11.51
C ARG A 107 -2.86 -4.24 -12.68
N LYS A 108 -3.31 -3.92 -13.89
CA LYS A 108 -3.04 -4.71 -15.10
C LYS A 108 -1.57 -4.69 -15.54
N TYR A 109 -0.77 -3.80 -14.98
CA TYR A 109 0.66 -3.66 -15.28
C TYR A 109 1.55 -4.23 -14.16
N GLU A 110 0.96 -4.90 -13.19
CA GLU A 110 1.69 -5.61 -12.16
C GLU A 110 2.18 -6.97 -12.68
N ILE A 111 3.41 -7.27 -12.39
CA ILE A 111 3.96 -8.60 -12.60
C ILE A 111 4.08 -9.26 -11.24
N ILE A 112 3.43 -10.39 -11.06
CA ILE A 112 3.46 -11.16 -9.83
C ILE A 112 4.10 -12.50 -10.17
N GLU A 113 5.27 -12.76 -9.61
CA GLU A 113 5.97 -14.01 -9.79
C GLU A 113 5.37 -15.09 -8.89
N PRO A 114 5.48 -16.37 -9.28
CA PRO A 114 5.14 -17.46 -8.39
C PRO A 114 6.07 -17.45 -7.18
N LEU A 115 5.55 -17.85 -6.02
CA LEU A 115 6.37 -18.00 -4.82
C LEU A 115 7.41 -19.09 -5.07
N SER A 116 8.67 -18.71 -5.12
CA SER A 116 9.79 -19.62 -5.48
C SER A 116 10.30 -20.44 -4.30
N GLY A 117 10.01 -20.04 -3.07
CA GLY A 117 10.42 -20.73 -1.84
C GLY A 117 10.30 -19.82 -0.64
N LEU A 118 10.52 -20.37 0.56
CA LEU A 118 10.49 -19.60 1.81
C LEU A 118 11.64 -18.61 1.92
N GLU A 119 12.76 -18.92 1.29
CA GLU A 119 13.94 -18.04 1.24
C GLU A 119 13.61 -16.67 0.61
N ALA A 120 12.74 -16.65 -0.41
CA ALA A 120 12.31 -15.43 -1.06
C ALA A 120 11.47 -14.49 -0.15
N LEU A 121 10.97 -15.02 0.96
CA LEU A 121 10.22 -14.27 1.96
C LEU A 121 11.09 -13.68 3.06
N SER A 122 12.38 -14.05 3.08
CA SER A 122 13.34 -13.59 4.09
C SER A 122 13.90 -12.22 3.70
N MET A 123 13.68 -11.24 4.56
CA MET A 123 14.13 -9.86 4.33
C MET A 123 14.45 -9.18 5.65
N THR A 124 15.62 -8.53 5.73
CA THR A 124 15.97 -7.64 6.83
C THR A 124 16.30 -6.28 6.24
N GLU A 125 15.43 -5.31 6.45
CA GLU A 125 15.62 -3.94 5.97
C GLU A 125 15.15 -2.93 7.02
N LYS A 126 15.92 -1.85 7.15
CA LYS A 126 15.51 -0.65 7.87
C LYS A 126 15.65 0.55 6.93
N LYS A 127 14.57 1.25 6.69
CA LYS A 127 14.56 2.39 5.77
C LYS A 127 13.83 3.58 6.38
N THR A 128 14.41 4.76 6.16
CA THR A 128 13.78 6.04 6.52
C THR A 128 13.83 6.94 5.29
N ALA A 129 12.71 7.54 4.97
CA ALA A 129 12.62 8.43 3.83
C ALA A 129 13.44 9.71 4.06
N SER A 130 14.13 10.18 3.03
CA SER A 130 14.90 11.42 3.09
C SER A 130 14.01 12.67 3.07
N LEU A 131 12.80 12.54 2.51
CA LEU A 131 11.83 13.63 2.38
C LEU A 131 10.51 13.22 3.05
N ARG A 132 9.91 14.16 3.78
CA ARG A 132 8.61 13.96 4.42
C ARG A 132 7.51 13.76 3.39
N HIS A 133 7.45 14.60 2.37
CA HIS A 133 6.48 14.52 1.29
C HIS A 133 7.16 13.97 0.03
N ARG A 134 6.64 12.89 -0.45
CA ARG A 134 7.05 12.23 -1.69
C ARG A 134 5.78 12.01 -2.50
N GLY A 135 5.63 12.77 -3.55
CA GLY A 135 4.37 12.77 -4.28
C GLY A 135 4.53 12.98 -5.76
N VAL A 136 3.43 12.82 -6.44
CA VAL A 136 3.26 13.12 -7.83
C VAL A 136 2.27 14.28 -7.95
N CYS A 137 2.59 15.23 -8.79
CA CYS A 137 1.67 16.29 -9.21
C CYS A 137 1.22 15.98 -10.65
N ILE A 138 -0.07 15.84 -10.85
CA ILE A 138 -0.65 15.70 -12.19
C ILE A 138 -1.44 16.95 -12.50
N GLU A 139 -0.98 17.68 -13.51
CA GLU A 139 -1.67 18.83 -14.05
C GLU A 139 -2.61 18.36 -15.17
N GLY A 140 -3.90 18.67 -15.02
CA GLY A 140 -4.89 18.32 -16.04
C GLY A 140 -5.13 16.83 -16.21
N ALA A 141 -5.37 16.12 -15.11
CA ALA A 141 -5.71 14.70 -15.15
C ALA A 141 -6.86 14.40 -16.11
N ASP A 142 -6.65 13.43 -16.98
CA ASP A 142 -7.55 13.16 -18.11
C ASP A 142 -8.76 12.31 -17.73
N SER A 143 -8.61 11.41 -16.74
CA SER A 143 -9.66 10.51 -16.33
C SER A 143 -9.60 10.16 -14.84
N LEU A 144 -10.76 9.83 -14.27
CA LEU A 144 -10.89 9.35 -12.91
C LEU A 144 -10.11 8.04 -12.71
N GLU A 145 -10.17 7.13 -13.68
CA GLU A 145 -9.46 5.84 -13.64
C GLU A 145 -7.96 6.04 -13.49
N ASN A 146 -7.39 6.97 -14.26
CA ASN A 146 -5.97 7.27 -14.18
C ASN A 146 -5.57 7.78 -12.79
N ILE A 147 -6.39 8.61 -12.17
CA ILE A 147 -6.17 9.13 -10.82
C ILE A 147 -6.24 8.01 -9.79
N LEU A 148 -7.25 7.15 -9.87
CA LEU A 148 -7.40 6.01 -8.98
C LEU A 148 -6.24 5.02 -9.13
N ASP A 149 -5.80 4.78 -10.35
CA ASP A 149 -4.64 3.94 -10.64
C ASP A 149 -3.35 4.53 -10.03
N PHE A 150 -3.17 5.85 -10.08
CA PHE A 150 -2.04 6.52 -9.42
C PHE A 150 -2.12 6.42 -7.91
N ILE A 151 -3.27 6.68 -7.31
CA ILE A 151 -3.46 6.60 -5.86
C ILE A 151 -3.17 5.18 -5.34
N ASP A 152 -3.60 4.16 -6.06
CA ASP A 152 -3.31 2.76 -5.73
C ASP A 152 -1.82 2.42 -5.90
N TRP A 153 -1.16 2.98 -6.91
CA TRP A 153 0.24 2.67 -7.24
C TRP A 153 1.25 3.42 -6.37
N LEU A 154 0.96 4.63 -5.94
CA LEU A 154 1.91 5.50 -5.22
C LEU A 154 2.50 4.86 -3.96
N PRO A 155 1.73 4.30 -3.02
CA PRO A 155 2.29 3.68 -1.83
C PRO A 155 3.14 2.44 -2.16
N LYS A 156 2.88 1.75 -3.27
CA LYS A 156 3.69 0.63 -3.77
C LYS A 156 5.10 1.07 -4.15
N MET A 157 5.27 2.34 -4.51
CA MET A 157 6.55 2.95 -4.87
C MET A 157 7.16 3.80 -3.74
N GLY A 158 6.58 3.74 -2.54
CA GLY A 158 7.04 4.50 -1.38
C GLY A 158 6.65 5.97 -1.38
N TYR A 159 5.70 6.38 -2.22
CA TYR A 159 5.11 7.72 -2.20
C TYR A 159 4.01 7.81 -1.15
N ASN A 160 3.80 9.01 -0.59
CA ASN A 160 2.82 9.28 0.44
C ASN A 160 1.92 10.49 0.15
N SER A 161 2.03 11.08 -1.03
CA SER A 161 1.22 12.24 -1.41
C SER A 161 0.89 12.24 -2.89
N PHE A 162 -0.28 12.75 -3.19
CA PHE A 162 -0.76 12.97 -4.54
C PHE A 162 -1.32 14.38 -4.62
N PHE A 163 -0.82 15.18 -5.53
CA PHE A 163 -1.27 16.54 -5.75
C PHE A 163 -2.01 16.63 -7.08
N LEU A 164 -3.27 17.03 -7.00
CA LEU A 164 -4.15 17.18 -8.14
C LEU A 164 -4.33 18.66 -8.42
N GLN A 165 -3.86 19.11 -9.59
CA GLN A 165 -3.96 20.50 -10.02
C GLN A 165 -4.76 20.61 -11.32
N PHE A 166 -5.74 21.51 -11.34
CA PHE A 166 -6.56 21.77 -12.50
C PHE A 166 -6.49 23.22 -12.93
N LYS A 167 -6.43 23.44 -14.23
CA LYS A 167 -6.55 24.76 -14.82
C LYS A 167 -7.97 25.34 -14.70
N LEU A 168 -8.97 24.47 -14.76
CA LEU A 168 -10.39 24.80 -14.61
C LEU A 168 -11.05 23.76 -13.67
N PRO A 169 -10.89 23.92 -12.35
CA PRO A 169 -11.29 22.90 -11.39
C PRO A 169 -12.78 22.53 -11.47
N TYR A 170 -13.64 23.50 -11.62
CA TYR A 170 -15.10 23.27 -11.64
C TYR A 170 -15.54 22.43 -12.84
N THR A 171 -15.07 22.73 -14.03
CA THR A 171 -15.43 21.97 -15.24
C THR A 171 -14.92 20.53 -15.18
N PHE A 172 -13.74 20.34 -14.58
CA PHE A 172 -13.18 19.01 -14.43
C PHE A 172 -13.93 18.22 -13.35
N MET A 173 -14.22 18.84 -12.22
CA MET A 173 -14.99 18.22 -11.15
C MET A 173 -16.38 17.83 -11.61
N ALA A 174 -17.05 18.66 -12.39
CA ALA A 174 -18.35 18.34 -13.00
C ALA A 174 -18.31 17.03 -13.82
N ARG A 175 -17.24 16.78 -14.57
CA ARG A 175 -17.06 15.51 -15.30
C ARG A 175 -16.90 14.31 -14.36
N TRP A 176 -16.35 14.46 -13.19
CA TRP A 176 -16.24 13.39 -12.20
C TRP A 176 -17.58 13.00 -11.61
N TYR A 177 -18.47 13.97 -11.45
CA TYR A 177 -19.81 13.73 -10.91
C TYR A 177 -20.72 13.00 -11.88
N HIS A 178 -20.53 13.22 -13.18
CA HIS A 178 -21.21 12.47 -14.22
C HIS A 178 -20.60 11.08 -14.51
N HIS A 179 -19.57 10.67 -13.77
CA HIS A 179 -18.99 9.36 -13.95
C HIS A 179 -19.92 8.29 -13.38
N GLU A 180 -20.28 7.31 -14.20
CA GLU A 180 -21.27 6.26 -13.88
C GLU A 180 -20.96 5.48 -12.57
N ASN A 181 -19.72 5.46 -12.12
CA ASN A 181 -19.26 4.76 -10.93
C ASN A 181 -19.02 5.67 -9.72
N ASN A 182 -19.46 6.91 -9.74
CA ASN A 182 -19.35 7.78 -8.58
C ASN A 182 -20.71 7.96 -7.87
N PRO A 183 -21.04 7.08 -6.89
CA PRO A 183 -22.34 7.12 -6.22
C PRO A 183 -22.48 8.22 -5.18
N LEU A 184 -21.42 9.01 -4.93
CA LEU A 184 -21.33 9.84 -3.74
C LEU A 184 -21.93 11.25 -3.89
N LEU A 185 -22.23 11.70 -5.12
CA LEU A 185 -22.79 13.04 -5.31
C LEU A 185 -23.86 13.02 -6.40
N PRO A 186 -25.11 13.32 -6.06
CA PRO A 186 -26.18 13.47 -7.04
C PRO A 186 -25.92 14.70 -7.92
N GLU A 187 -26.39 14.63 -9.17
CA GLU A 187 -26.27 15.69 -10.17
C GLU A 187 -26.76 17.06 -9.66
N GLU A 188 -27.76 17.05 -8.78
CA GLU A 188 -28.38 18.20 -8.13
C GLU A 188 -27.47 18.94 -7.11
N ALA A 189 -26.31 18.40 -6.80
CA ALA A 189 -25.37 19.02 -5.85
C ALA A 189 -24.55 20.18 -6.47
N PHE A 190 -24.73 20.45 -7.77
CA PHE A 190 -23.90 21.39 -8.57
C PHE A 190 -24.64 22.44 -9.36
N ASP A 191 -25.95 22.59 -9.17
CA ASP A 191 -26.77 23.69 -9.71
C ASP A 191 -26.67 24.99 -8.88
#